data_e716b299b9570637bf212529a8a8192c
#
_entry.id   e716b299b9570637bf212529a8a8192c
#
_cell.length_a   1.000
_cell.length_b   1.000
_cell.length_c   1.000
_cell.angle_alpha   90.00
_cell.angle_beta   90.00
_cell.angle_gamma   90.00
#
_symmetry.space_group_name_H-M   'P 1'
#
loop_
_entity.id
_entity.type
_entity.pdbx_description
1 polymer ?
#
loop_
_entity_poly.entity_id
_entity_poly.type
_entity_poly.pdbx_seq_one_letter_code
_entity_poly.pdbx_strand_id
1 'polypeptide(L)'
;SVDSLSSHNAWLRTTEEKVEFNGIRNEKITFPLIDDLSGRIADKYGMIQPKADDTKTVRAVFIIDPAGTIRAILYYPLSNGRNLHEIKRLVIALQATDGFQIATPANWNPGDDIILPPPATEKDIKTRLALQSDDVKCSDWFICFKKLPHEELMTKIVMKKDCF
;
A
#
# COMPACT_ATOMS: atom_id res chain seq x y z
N SER A 1 -5.90 18.11 -3.44
CA SER A 1 -5.20 18.84 -4.51
C SER A 1 -5.17 20.32 -4.15
N VAL A 2 -4.16 21.04 -4.64
CA VAL A 2 -4.05 22.51 -4.52
C VAL A 2 -4.95 23.27 -5.52
N ASP A 3 -5.76 22.56 -6.27
CA ASP A 3 -6.75 23.14 -7.19
C ASP A 3 -8.03 23.56 -6.46
N SER A 4 -8.79 24.46 -7.07
CA SER A 4 -10.06 24.95 -6.54
C SER A 4 -11.17 23.90 -6.66
N LEU A 5 -12.24 24.04 -5.86
CA LEU A 5 -13.43 23.20 -5.95
C LEU A 5 -14.07 23.23 -7.34
N SER A 6 -14.08 24.39 -8.01
CA SER A 6 -14.60 24.49 -9.38
C SER A 6 -13.77 23.70 -10.39
N SER A 7 -12.45 23.70 -10.25
CA SER A 7 -11.54 22.88 -11.05
C SER A 7 -11.77 21.39 -10.81
N HIS A 8 -11.96 20.98 -9.55
CA HIS A 8 -12.30 19.59 -9.20
C HIS A 8 -13.62 19.14 -9.85
N ASN A 9 -14.67 19.96 -9.79
CA ASN A 9 -15.95 19.64 -10.41
C ASN A 9 -15.85 19.52 -11.94
N ALA A 10 -15.06 20.40 -12.58
CA ALA A 10 -14.81 20.30 -14.02
C ALA A 10 -14.03 19.03 -14.38
N TRP A 11 -13.00 18.69 -13.57
CA TRP A 11 -12.19 17.49 -13.75
C TRP A 11 -13.02 16.21 -13.59
N LEU A 12 -13.86 16.12 -12.54
CA LEU A 12 -14.77 14.98 -12.32
C LEU A 12 -15.67 14.73 -13.51
N ARG A 13 -16.33 15.79 -14.01
CA ARG A 13 -17.21 15.70 -15.19
C ARG A 13 -16.43 15.25 -16.44
N THR A 14 -15.28 15.86 -16.69
CA THR A 14 -14.47 15.51 -17.84
C THR A 14 -13.96 14.07 -17.75
N THR A 15 -13.58 13.60 -16.58
CA THR A 15 -13.12 12.22 -16.37
C THR A 15 -14.24 11.23 -16.64
N GLU A 16 -15.44 11.47 -16.13
CA GLU A 16 -16.60 10.61 -16.35
C GLU A 16 -17.07 10.60 -17.83
N GLU A 17 -17.13 11.77 -18.46
CA GLU A 17 -17.74 11.90 -19.80
C GLU A 17 -16.76 11.67 -20.96
N LYS A 18 -15.46 11.95 -20.81
CA LYS A 18 -14.56 12.10 -21.94
C LYS A 18 -13.26 11.31 -21.83
N VAL A 19 -12.86 10.90 -20.61
CA VAL A 19 -11.58 10.19 -20.47
C VAL A 19 -11.76 8.73 -20.77
N GLU A 20 -10.92 8.24 -21.69
CA GLU A 20 -10.75 6.82 -21.96
C GLU A 20 -9.27 6.47 -21.82
N PHE A 21 -8.96 5.44 -21.05
CA PHE A 21 -7.60 4.95 -20.86
C PHE A 21 -7.60 3.42 -20.67
N ASN A 22 -6.84 2.70 -21.47
CA ASN A 22 -6.74 1.23 -21.44
C ASN A 22 -8.10 0.52 -21.50
N GLY A 23 -9.06 1.04 -22.30
CA GLY A 23 -10.38 0.47 -22.44
C GLY A 23 -11.36 0.81 -21.28
N ILE A 24 -10.89 1.52 -20.27
CA ILE A 24 -11.72 2.03 -19.16
C ILE A 24 -12.28 3.39 -19.58
N ARG A 25 -13.61 3.52 -19.51
CA ARG A 25 -14.35 4.75 -19.85
C ARG A 25 -15.57 4.91 -18.96
N ASN A 26 -16.10 6.12 -18.87
CA ASN A 26 -17.29 6.45 -18.08
C ASN A 26 -17.15 6.11 -16.58
N GLU A 27 -15.91 6.16 -16.06
CA GLU A 27 -15.65 5.87 -14.66
C GLU A 27 -16.00 7.04 -13.75
N LYS A 28 -16.90 6.76 -12.83
CA LYS A 28 -17.31 7.73 -11.82
C LYS A 28 -16.39 7.70 -10.62
N ILE A 29 -15.82 8.84 -10.29
CA ILE A 29 -14.98 9.00 -9.10
C ILE A 29 -15.88 9.15 -7.87
N THR A 30 -15.81 8.20 -6.94
CA THR A 30 -16.68 8.15 -5.75
C THR A 30 -15.97 8.51 -4.46
N PHE A 31 -14.62 8.60 -4.45
CA PHE A 31 -13.86 9.01 -3.28
C PHE A 31 -13.87 10.54 -3.11
N PRO A 32 -13.77 11.06 -1.87
CA PRO A 32 -13.75 12.50 -1.61
C PRO A 32 -12.56 13.20 -2.27
N LEU A 33 -12.80 14.32 -2.93
CA LEU A 33 -11.78 15.25 -3.40
C LEU A 33 -11.78 16.50 -2.52
N ILE A 34 -10.63 16.78 -1.90
CA ILE A 34 -10.45 17.93 -1.02
C ILE A 34 -9.68 19.01 -1.78
N ASP A 35 -10.22 20.21 -1.81
CA ASP A 35 -9.51 21.38 -2.27
C ASP A 35 -8.53 21.87 -1.20
N ASP A 36 -7.34 22.23 -1.61
CA ASP A 36 -6.29 22.76 -0.74
C ASP A 36 -5.61 23.96 -1.41
N LEU A 37 -6.44 24.91 -1.85
CA LEU A 37 -5.98 26.12 -2.56
C LEU A 37 -4.97 26.93 -1.74
N SER A 38 -5.07 26.85 -0.41
CA SER A 38 -4.12 27.48 0.50
C SER A 38 -2.81 26.72 0.70
N GLY A 39 -2.73 25.45 0.22
CA GLY A 39 -1.57 24.58 0.42
C GLY A 39 -1.37 24.08 1.85
N ARG A 40 -2.29 24.38 2.79
CA ARG A 40 -2.14 24.03 4.22
C ARG A 40 -2.08 22.53 4.48
N ILE A 41 -2.85 21.76 3.74
CA ILE A 41 -2.85 20.30 3.85
C ILE A 41 -1.58 19.75 3.22
N ALA A 42 -1.23 20.24 2.05
CA ALA A 42 -0.01 19.84 1.34
C ALA A 42 1.25 20.11 2.17
N ASP A 43 1.33 21.27 2.84
CA ASP A 43 2.43 21.61 3.75
C ASP A 43 2.47 20.67 4.97
N LYS A 44 1.32 20.45 5.63
CA LYS A 44 1.21 19.56 6.79
C LYS A 44 1.64 18.11 6.47
N TYR A 45 1.43 17.65 5.25
CA TYR A 45 1.84 16.31 4.80
C TYR A 45 3.24 16.29 4.15
N GLY A 46 3.99 17.40 4.20
CA GLY A 46 5.33 17.50 3.63
C GLY A 46 5.36 17.31 2.11
N MET A 47 4.29 17.67 1.42
CA MET A 47 4.17 17.53 -0.03
C MET A 47 4.77 18.72 -0.81
N ILE A 48 5.10 19.80 -0.12
CA ILE A 48 5.76 20.97 -0.68
C ILE A 48 7.26 20.82 -0.41
N GLN A 49 8.05 20.69 -1.48
CA GLN A 49 9.49 20.52 -1.33
C GLN A 49 10.21 21.87 -1.42
N PRO A 50 11.22 22.13 -0.56
CA PRO A 50 11.90 23.45 -0.46
C PRO A 50 12.58 23.96 -1.73
N LYS A 51 12.77 23.09 -2.74
CA LYS A 51 13.40 23.44 -4.03
C LYS A 51 12.47 23.20 -5.22
N ALA A 52 11.19 22.88 -4.97
CA ALA A 52 10.21 22.75 -6.01
C ALA A 52 9.59 24.12 -6.32
N ASP A 53 9.04 24.24 -7.52
CA ASP A 53 8.27 25.41 -7.96
C ASP A 53 7.12 25.67 -6.94
N ASP A 54 7.03 26.85 -6.40
CA ASP A 54 6.27 27.24 -5.19
C ASP A 54 4.77 26.87 -5.17
N THR A 55 4.21 26.49 -6.30
CA THR A 55 2.78 26.17 -6.43
C THR A 55 2.49 24.70 -6.70
N LYS A 56 3.52 23.87 -6.87
CA LYS A 56 3.33 22.46 -7.27
C LYS A 56 3.73 21.52 -6.14
N THR A 57 2.81 20.63 -5.79
CA THR A 57 3.07 19.55 -4.83
C THR A 57 3.61 18.31 -5.52
N VAL A 58 4.42 17.52 -4.80
CA VAL A 58 4.77 16.17 -5.23
C VAL A 58 3.52 15.28 -5.30
N ARG A 59 3.57 14.22 -6.09
CA ARG A 59 2.52 13.18 -6.07
C ARG A 59 2.80 12.22 -4.92
N ALA A 60 2.05 12.33 -3.85
CA ALA A 60 2.20 11.44 -2.68
C ALA A 60 1.08 10.42 -2.59
N VAL A 61 1.39 9.28 -2.01
CA VAL A 61 0.43 8.29 -1.51
C VAL A 61 0.79 8.01 -0.07
N PHE A 62 -0.17 8.18 0.83
CA PHE A 62 -0.05 7.84 2.24
C PHE A 62 -0.95 6.63 2.52
N ILE A 63 -0.38 5.55 3.04
CA ILE A 63 -1.14 4.41 3.53
C ILE A 63 -1.25 4.58 5.03
N ILE A 64 -2.48 4.74 5.50
CA ILE A 64 -2.81 5.03 6.90
C ILE A 64 -3.70 3.89 7.40
N ASP A 65 -3.35 3.31 8.55
CA ASP A 65 -4.14 2.25 9.15
C ASP A 65 -5.39 2.79 9.89
N PRO A 66 -6.31 1.91 10.30
CA PRO A 66 -7.51 2.32 11.03
C PRO A 66 -7.25 3.02 12.38
N ALA A 67 -6.05 2.89 12.95
CA ALA A 67 -5.64 3.62 14.15
C ALA A 67 -5.12 5.03 13.85
N GLY A 68 -5.04 5.43 12.57
CA GLY A 68 -4.53 6.71 12.13
C GLY A 68 -3.01 6.78 11.99
N THR A 69 -2.32 5.64 12.03
CA THR A 69 -0.86 5.57 11.90
C THR A 69 -0.46 5.50 10.43
N ILE A 70 0.48 6.34 10.02
CA ILE A 70 1.07 6.27 8.68
C ILE A 70 1.98 5.04 8.61
N ARG A 71 1.63 4.09 7.74
CA ARG A 71 2.35 2.82 7.56
C ARG A 71 3.35 2.86 6.41
N ALA A 72 3.04 3.60 5.37
CA ALA A 72 3.94 3.79 4.24
C ALA A 72 3.65 5.11 3.54
N ILE A 73 4.67 5.68 2.92
CA ILE A 73 4.59 6.89 2.11
C ILE A 73 5.35 6.65 0.82
N LEU A 74 4.70 6.93 -0.32
CA LEU A 74 5.34 6.90 -1.63
C LEU A 74 5.29 8.31 -2.23
N TYR A 75 6.45 8.84 -2.58
CA TYR A 75 6.57 10.11 -3.27
C TYR A 75 6.99 9.91 -4.72
N TYR A 76 6.29 10.56 -5.62
CA TYR A 76 6.59 10.55 -7.05
C TYR A 76 6.81 11.99 -7.54
N PRO A 77 7.74 12.21 -8.47
CA PRO A 77 7.84 13.48 -9.16
C PRO A 77 6.52 13.81 -9.87
N LEU A 78 6.24 15.10 -10.06
CA LEU A 78 5.01 15.55 -10.71
C LEU A 78 4.82 14.94 -12.12
N SER A 79 5.91 14.68 -12.82
CA SER A 79 5.94 14.09 -14.17
C SER A 79 5.61 12.60 -14.23
N ASN A 80 5.64 11.89 -13.08
CA ASN A 80 5.51 10.45 -13.05
C ASN A 80 4.14 10.01 -12.54
N GLY A 81 3.49 9.10 -13.28
CA GLY A 81 2.29 8.41 -12.82
C GLY A 81 2.59 7.43 -11.68
N ARG A 82 1.58 7.15 -10.86
CA ARG A 82 1.69 6.16 -9.77
C ARG A 82 1.54 4.75 -10.32
N ASN A 83 2.27 3.80 -9.76
CA ASN A 83 2.05 2.38 -10.00
C ASN A 83 0.96 1.86 -9.04
N LEU A 84 -0.26 1.74 -9.53
CA LEU A 84 -1.40 1.28 -8.72
C LEU A 84 -1.30 -0.19 -8.31
N HIS A 85 -0.64 -1.02 -9.12
CA HIS A 85 -0.38 -2.42 -8.77
C HIS A 85 0.53 -2.52 -7.55
N GLU A 86 1.60 -1.71 -7.50
CA GLU A 86 2.49 -1.66 -6.34
C GLU A 86 1.79 -1.12 -5.10
N ILE A 87 0.98 -0.08 -5.24
CA ILE A 87 0.20 0.45 -4.10
C ILE A 87 -0.73 -0.64 -3.55
N LYS A 88 -1.46 -1.35 -4.41
CA LYS A 88 -2.31 -2.47 -4.02
C LYS A 88 -1.51 -3.59 -3.36
N ARG A 89 -0.38 -4.01 -3.97
CA ARG A 89 0.52 -5.02 -3.41
C ARG A 89 0.97 -4.64 -2.00
N LEU A 90 1.39 -3.39 -1.80
CA LEU A 90 1.86 -2.89 -0.51
C LEU A 90 0.77 -2.88 0.55
N VAL A 91 -0.46 -2.47 0.20
CA VAL A 91 -1.60 -2.53 1.14
C VAL A 91 -1.86 -3.97 1.58
N ILE A 92 -1.88 -4.92 0.65
CA ILE A 92 -2.08 -6.34 0.96
C ILE A 92 -0.93 -6.87 1.83
N ALA A 93 0.32 -6.51 1.53
CA ALA A 93 1.48 -6.91 2.32
C ALA A 93 1.38 -6.40 3.77
N LEU A 94 1.01 -5.13 3.98
CA LEU A 94 0.81 -4.56 5.31
C LEU A 94 -0.30 -5.29 6.09
N GLN A 95 -1.42 -5.58 5.45
CA GLN A 95 -2.50 -6.34 6.08
C GLN A 95 -2.09 -7.79 6.41
N ALA A 96 -1.31 -8.43 5.53
CA ALA A 96 -0.78 -9.76 5.76
C ALA A 96 0.17 -9.80 6.97
N THR A 97 1.11 -8.86 7.04
CA THR A 97 2.07 -8.79 8.16
C THR A 97 1.36 -8.52 9.49
N ASP A 98 0.34 -7.67 9.51
CA ASP A 98 -0.45 -7.40 10.72
C ASP A 98 -1.33 -8.60 11.11
N GLY A 99 -1.97 -9.22 10.13
CA GLY A 99 -2.93 -10.30 10.38
C GLY A 99 -2.28 -11.63 10.77
N PHE A 100 -1.10 -11.94 10.26
CA PHE A 100 -0.43 -13.23 10.47
C PHE A 100 0.83 -13.13 11.34
N GLN A 101 1.24 -11.94 11.74
CA GLN A 101 2.49 -11.72 12.50
C GLN A 101 3.70 -12.30 11.77
N ILE A 102 3.84 -11.99 10.50
CA ILE A 102 4.87 -12.48 9.58
C ILE A 102 5.64 -11.31 8.97
N ALA A 103 6.68 -11.62 8.21
CA ALA A 103 7.31 -10.65 7.31
C ALA A 103 7.17 -11.11 5.86
N THR A 104 7.18 -10.15 4.94
CA THR A 104 7.18 -10.42 3.51
C THR A 104 8.57 -10.19 2.93
N PRO A 105 9.10 -11.10 2.09
CA PRO A 105 10.36 -10.87 1.39
C PRO A 105 10.23 -9.76 0.34
N ALA A 106 11.37 -9.34 -0.22
CA ALA A 106 11.40 -8.40 -1.33
C ALA A 106 10.58 -8.93 -2.51
N ASN A 107 9.85 -8.03 -3.18
CA ASN A 107 8.99 -8.34 -4.34
C ASN A 107 7.83 -9.30 -4.05
N TRP A 108 7.53 -9.59 -2.80
CA TRP A 108 6.47 -10.50 -2.41
C TRP A 108 5.11 -10.14 -3.02
N ASN A 109 4.39 -11.14 -3.51
CA ASN A 109 3.01 -11.03 -3.96
C ASN A 109 2.12 -12.02 -3.20
N PRO A 110 0.81 -11.80 -3.13
CA PRO A 110 -0.13 -12.73 -2.53
C PRO A 110 0.00 -14.16 -3.12
N GLY A 111 0.31 -15.14 -2.28
CA GLY A 111 0.57 -16.52 -2.67
C GLY A 111 2.06 -16.91 -2.68
N ASP A 112 2.96 -15.95 -2.60
CA ASP A 112 4.39 -16.23 -2.41
C ASP A 112 4.71 -16.64 -0.97
N ASP A 113 5.87 -17.26 -0.78
CA ASP A 113 6.37 -17.64 0.54
C ASP A 113 6.58 -16.40 1.42
N ILE A 114 6.27 -16.55 2.70
CA ILE A 114 6.46 -15.54 3.73
C ILE A 114 7.67 -15.86 4.60
N ILE A 115 8.19 -14.87 5.32
CA ILE A 115 9.26 -15.04 6.28
C ILE A 115 8.64 -15.15 7.69
N LEU A 116 9.02 -16.21 8.40
CA LEU A 116 8.66 -16.38 9.81
C LEU A 116 9.50 -15.44 10.68
N PRO A 117 8.93 -14.74 11.68
CA PRO A 117 9.71 -13.93 12.61
C PRO A 117 10.83 -14.76 13.28
N PRO A 118 12.01 -14.20 13.51
CA PRO A 118 13.08 -14.92 14.16
C PRO A 118 12.67 -15.31 15.60
N PRO A 119 13.07 -16.50 16.07
CA PRO A 119 12.82 -16.93 17.44
C PRO A 119 13.60 -16.08 18.44
N ALA A 120 13.01 -15.85 19.62
CA ALA A 120 13.60 -15.00 20.67
C ALA A 120 14.42 -15.76 21.70
N THR A 121 14.24 -17.09 21.83
CA THR A 121 14.92 -17.92 22.83
C THR A 121 15.69 -19.09 22.20
N GLU A 122 16.70 -19.61 22.91
CA GLU A 122 17.42 -20.82 22.45
C GLU A 122 16.51 -22.03 22.25
N LYS A 123 15.48 -22.17 23.10
CA LYS A 123 14.49 -23.25 22.96
C LYS A 123 13.73 -23.11 21.66
N ASP A 124 13.31 -21.90 21.32
CA ASP A 124 12.57 -21.62 20.09
C ASP A 124 13.46 -21.79 18.86
N ILE A 125 14.76 -21.48 18.96
CA ILE A 125 15.74 -21.74 17.89
C ILE A 125 15.80 -23.24 17.59
N LYS A 126 15.98 -24.07 18.63
CA LYS A 126 16.01 -25.53 18.48
C LYS A 126 14.72 -26.07 17.87
N THR A 127 13.57 -25.56 18.33
CA THR A 127 12.26 -25.91 17.78
C THR A 127 12.16 -25.49 16.31
N ARG A 128 12.64 -24.30 15.97
CA ARG A 128 12.62 -23.77 14.60
C ARG A 128 13.43 -24.64 13.64
N LEU A 129 14.63 -25.03 14.02
CA LEU A 129 15.50 -25.90 13.20
C LEU A 129 14.90 -27.31 13.01
N ALA A 130 14.12 -27.78 13.97
CA ALA A 130 13.39 -29.06 13.87
C ALA A 130 12.12 -28.99 13.01
N LEU A 131 11.62 -27.78 12.68
CA LEU A 131 10.37 -27.56 11.92
C LEU A 131 10.53 -27.68 10.40
N GLN A 132 11.64 -28.18 9.88
CA GLN A 132 11.79 -28.37 8.44
C GLN A 132 10.74 -29.35 7.92
N SER A 133 9.94 -28.89 6.97
CA SER A 133 8.88 -29.66 6.31
C SER A 133 8.74 -29.17 4.87
N ASP A 134 7.88 -29.79 4.09
CA ASP A 134 7.59 -29.34 2.71
C ASP A 134 7.06 -27.89 2.66
N ASP A 135 6.41 -27.44 3.75
CA ASP A 135 5.83 -26.09 3.86
C ASP A 135 6.74 -25.08 4.54
N VAL A 136 7.79 -25.51 5.24
CA VAL A 136 8.74 -24.64 5.96
C VAL A 136 10.16 -24.97 5.57
N LYS A 137 10.84 -23.99 4.96
CA LYS A 137 12.23 -24.11 4.53
C LYS A 137 13.08 -23.08 5.25
N CYS A 138 14.03 -23.55 6.06
CA CYS A 138 14.99 -22.70 6.76
C CYS A 138 16.36 -22.77 6.10
N SER A 139 16.94 -21.62 5.77
CA SER A 139 18.37 -21.51 5.44
C SER A 139 19.21 -21.46 6.71
N ASP A 140 18.68 -20.84 7.76
CA ASP A 140 19.23 -20.82 9.11
C ASP A 140 18.08 -20.52 10.10
N TRP A 141 18.34 -20.58 11.42
CA TRP A 141 17.34 -20.34 12.47
C TRP A 141 16.65 -18.97 12.38
N PHE A 142 17.32 -17.96 11.86
CA PHE A 142 16.81 -16.59 11.74
C PHE A 142 16.09 -16.31 10.42
N ILE A 143 16.25 -17.17 9.41
CA ILE A 143 15.59 -16.99 8.11
C ILE A 143 14.91 -18.27 7.65
N CYS A 144 13.62 -18.33 7.88
CA CYS A 144 12.77 -19.43 7.48
C CYS A 144 11.61 -18.90 6.63
N PHE A 145 11.41 -19.55 5.51
CA PHE A 145 10.28 -19.29 4.61
C PHE A 145 9.17 -20.32 4.87
N LYS A 146 7.93 -19.86 4.77
CA LYS A 146 6.75 -20.71 4.87
C LYS A 146 5.78 -20.39 3.76
N LYS A 147 5.17 -21.40 3.20
CA LYS A 147 4.04 -21.19 2.26
C LYS A 147 2.85 -20.59 2.99
N LEU A 148 2.28 -19.56 2.37
CA LEU A 148 1.01 -18.98 2.79
C LEU A 148 0.05 -19.02 1.60
N PRO A 149 -0.89 -19.99 1.56
CA PRO A 149 -1.81 -20.12 0.46
C PRO A 149 -2.62 -18.84 0.24
N HIS A 150 -2.81 -18.49 -1.02
CA HIS A 150 -3.54 -17.28 -1.40
C HIS A 150 -4.94 -17.21 -0.78
N GLU A 151 -5.65 -18.34 -0.74
CA GLU A 151 -7.00 -18.43 -0.17
C GLU A 151 -7.01 -18.15 1.34
N GLU A 152 -6.04 -18.71 2.08
CA GLU A 152 -5.89 -18.47 3.52
C GLU A 152 -5.60 -16.99 3.79
N LEU A 153 -4.67 -16.42 3.02
CA LEU A 153 -4.35 -15.00 3.08
C LEU A 153 -5.61 -14.16 2.84
N MET A 154 -6.30 -14.37 1.73
CA MET A 154 -7.46 -13.57 1.34
C MET A 154 -8.64 -13.71 2.31
N THR A 155 -8.81 -14.85 2.95
CA THR A 155 -9.86 -15.04 3.97
C THR A 155 -9.62 -14.16 5.20
N LYS A 156 -8.37 -13.97 5.61
CA LYS A 156 -8.01 -13.23 6.83
C LYS A 156 -7.86 -11.72 6.60
N ILE A 157 -7.34 -11.34 5.43
CA ILE A 157 -7.16 -9.93 5.04
C ILE A 157 -8.35 -9.38 4.25
N VAL A 158 -9.49 -10.11 4.25
CA VAL A 158 -10.67 -9.67 3.51
C VAL A 158 -10.85 -8.18 3.73
N MET A 159 -10.54 -7.47 2.69
CA MET A 159 -11.13 -6.18 2.45
C MET A 159 -12.62 -6.37 2.60
N LYS A 160 -13.19 -5.93 3.71
CA LYS A 160 -14.64 -5.89 3.86
C LYS A 160 -15.13 -5.21 2.60
N LYS A 161 -15.95 -5.91 1.81
CA LYS A 161 -16.51 -5.39 0.55
C LYS A 161 -17.21 -4.03 0.71
N ASP A 162 -17.39 -3.59 1.93
CA ASP A 162 -18.08 -2.38 2.34
C ASP A 162 -17.14 -1.17 2.54
N CYS A 163 -15.86 -1.27 2.20
CA CYS A 163 -14.88 -0.18 2.37
C CYS A 163 -14.40 0.45 1.05
N PHE A 164 -15.02 0.11 -0.10
CA PHE A 164 -14.75 0.77 -1.38
C PHE A 164 -16.03 1.10 -2.12
#